data_5976f8312311795977b11d959f249e30
#
_entry.id   5976f8312311795977b11d959f249e30
#
_cell.length_a   1.000
_cell.length_b   1.000
_cell.length_c   1.000
_cell.angle_alpha   90.00
_cell.angle_beta   90.00
_cell.angle_gamma   90.00
#
_symmetry.space_group_name_H-M   'P 1'
#
loop_
_entity.id
_entity.type
_entity.pdbx_description
1 polymer ?
#
loop_
_entity_poly.entity_id
_entity_poly.type
_entity_poly.pdbx_seq_one_letter_code
_entity_poly.pdbx_strand_id
1 'polypeptide(L)'
;MTEATLKTLLEGITPPDEAARAAAHAHWASLAKPLGGLGALETTLESAAALTGSAALDLSKRAVLVFCADNGVVAQGVSQTDQSVTRTVAENLAARRTSVCQMARTARCEVVPVDMGMAGEPVPGVRNCRVASGTTDFTQGPAMGREQAVEAVAKGIALVREQKAQGVTLLATGEMGIGNTTTSSAVAAVLLGQPVERMTGRGAGLSDEGLARKINAIQRGIAVNQPDPDDALDVLAKLGGFDIAGLCGVFLGGALEGVPVLMDGFISGVAALCAVRLCPAAAKAVFASHCSSEPAARLVLEALGKAPLITAGLHLGEGTGAVAAIPLWDMALAVYRNCYSFADGGLTPYTPQGGAGC
;
A
#
# COMPACT_ATOMS: atom_id res chain seq x y z
N MET A 1 -21.48 -4.53 3.40
CA MET A 1 -21.00 -5.94 3.49
C MET A 1 -20.90 -6.30 4.95
N THR A 2 -21.28 -7.52 5.36
CA THR A 2 -21.05 -7.99 6.74
C THR A 2 -19.64 -8.58 6.88
N GLU A 3 -19.14 -8.70 8.10
CA GLU A 3 -17.86 -9.34 8.37
C GLU A 3 -17.82 -10.81 7.90
N ALA A 4 -18.91 -11.56 8.13
CA ALA A 4 -19.04 -12.92 7.64
C ALA A 4 -18.94 -13.00 6.09
N THR A 5 -19.60 -12.08 5.40
CA THR A 5 -19.51 -11.97 3.93
C THR A 5 -18.09 -11.63 3.47
N LEU A 6 -17.40 -10.72 4.19
CA LEU A 6 -16.01 -10.37 3.90
C LEU A 6 -15.12 -11.61 4.06
N LYS A 7 -15.25 -12.34 5.17
CA LYS A 7 -14.48 -13.56 5.42
C LYS A 7 -14.66 -14.60 4.31
N THR A 8 -15.91 -14.89 3.94
CA THR A 8 -16.21 -15.81 2.82
C THR A 8 -15.60 -15.32 1.50
N LEU A 9 -15.63 -14.00 1.24
CA LEU A 9 -15.01 -13.44 0.04
C LEU A 9 -13.49 -13.66 0.03
N LEU A 10 -12.82 -13.49 1.16
CA LEU A 10 -11.38 -13.65 1.28
C LEU A 10 -10.92 -15.12 1.13
N GLU A 11 -11.77 -16.09 1.44
CA GLU A 11 -11.52 -17.51 1.15
C GLU A 11 -11.34 -17.79 -0.36
N GLY A 12 -11.83 -16.88 -1.22
CA GLY A 12 -11.62 -16.93 -2.67
C GLY A 12 -10.23 -16.51 -3.14
N ILE A 13 -9.36 -16.00 -2.27
CA ILE A 13 -7.98 -15.66 -2.64
C ILE A 13 -7.15 -16.93 -2.80
N THR A 14 -6.87 -17.31 -4.04
CA THR A 14 -6.06 -18.49 -4.37
C THR A 14 -4.57 -18.24 -4.11
N PRO A 15 -3.75 -19.29 -3.92
CA PRO A 15 -2.29 -19.17 -3.94
C PRO A 15 -1.77 -18.55 -5.25
N PRO A 16 -0.52 -18.03 -5.28
CA PRO A 16 0.12 -17.60 -6.53
C PRO A 16 0.28 -18.78 -7.51
N ASP A 17 0.24 -18.47 -8.81
CA ASP A 17 0.47 -19.45 -9.88
C ASP A 17 1.98 -19.68 -10.06
N GLU A 18 2.49 -20.77 -9.48
CA GLU A 18 3.91 -21.12 -9.54
C GLU A 18 4.34 -21.58 -10.94
N ALA A 19 3.42 -22.04 -11.80
CA ALA A 19 3.75 -22.36 -13.20
C ALA A 19 4.00 -21.08 -14.00
N ALA A 20 3.20 -20.04 -13.81
CA ALA A 20 3.42 -18.73 -14.42
C ALA A 20 4.72 -18.09 -13.90
N ARG A 21 5.03 -18.22 -12.59
CA ARG A 21 6.32 -17.79 -12.02
C ARG A 21 7.49 -18.48 -12.70
N ALA A 22 7.44 -19.82 -12.78
CA ALA A 22 8.50 -20.61 -13.39
C ALA A 22 8.68 -20.28 -14.88
N ALA A 23 7.59 -20.05 -15.60
CA ALA A 23 7.65 -19.61 -17.01
C ALA A 23 8.34 -18.23 -17.15
N ALA A 24 8.02 -17.27 -16.29
CA ALA A 24 8.67 -15.96 -16.27
C ALA A 24 10.16 -16.07 -15.91
N HIS A 25 10.51 -16.89 -14.93
CA HIS A 25 11.90 -17.17 -14.57
C HIS A 25 12.68 -17.80 -15.72
N ALA A 26 12.10 -18.82 -16.38
CA ALA A 26 12.73 -19.46 -17.54
C ALA A 26 12.92 -18.47 -18.70
N HIS A 27 11.96 -17.56 -18.92
CA HIS A 27 12.12 -16.50 -19.92
C HIS A 27 13.29 -15.57 -19.57
N TRP A 28 13.39 -15.09 -18.31
CA TRP A 28 14.55 -14.30 -17.86
C TRP A 28 15.89 -15.03 -18.08
N ALA A 29 15.94 -16.32 -17.77
CA ALA A 29 17.15 -17.13 -17.94
C ALA A 29 17.52 -17.35 -19.42
N SER A 30 16.55 -17.23 -20.34
CA SER A 30 16.80 -17.37 -21.78
C SER A 30 17.41 -16.13 -22.42
N LEU A 31 17.31 -14.95 -21.80
CA LEU A 31 17.84 -13.69 -22.32
C LEU A 31 19.35 -13.63 -22.18
N ALA A 32 20.03 -13.09 -23.21
CA ALA A 32 21.49 -13.00 -23.27
C ALA A 32 22.05 -11.93 -22.31
N LYS A 33 21.98 -12.19 -21.02
CA LYS A 33 22.45 -11.36 -19.92
C LYS A 33 22.92 -12.23 -18.75
N PRO A 34 23.67 -11.70 -17.78
CA PRO A 34 23.98 -12.41 -16.54
C PRO A 34 22.72 -12.89 -15.83
N LEU A 35 22.72 -14.13 -15.32
CA LEU A 35 21.61 -14.70 -14.55
C LEU A 35 21.34 -13.81 -13.33
N GLY A 36 20.06 -13.45 -13.12
CA GLY A 36 19.65 -12.58 -12.01
C GLY A 36 20.22 -11.15 -12.07
N GLY A 37 20.79 -10.72 -13.23
CA GLY A 37 21.54 -9.47 -13.36
C GLY A 37 20.75 -8.18 -13.06
N LEU A 38 19.41 -8.23 -13.11
CA LEU A 38 18.54 -7.12 -12.69
C LEU A 38 17.98 -7.28 -11.25
N GLY A 39 18.38 -8.36 -10.55
CA GLY A 39 18.07 -8.57 -9.13
C GLY A 39 16.57 -8.48 -8.83
N ALA A 40 16.20 -7.59 -7.89
CA ALA A 40 14.82 -7.42 -7.43
C ALA A 40 13.83 -7.07 -8.56
N LEU A 41 14.25 -6.50 -9.67
CA LEU A 41 13.36 -6.20 -10.79
C LEU A 41 12.91 -7.49 -11.50
N GLU A 42 13.76 -8.51 -11.61
CA GLU A 42 13.40 -9.81 -12.18
C GLU A 42 12.40 -10.53 -11.28
N THR A 43 12.74 -10.67 -9.99
CA THR A 43 11.88 -11.36 -9.02
C THR A 43 10.53 -10.67 -8.80
N THR A 44 10.48 -9.35 -8.98
CA THR A 44 9.24 -8.58 -8.95
C THR A 44 8.34 -8.93 -10.12
N LEU A 45 8.86 -9.02 -11.36
CA LEU A 45 8.06 -9.43 -12.52
C LEU A 45 7.66 -10.90 -12.46
N GLU A 46 8.51 -11.79 -11.96
CA GLU A 46 8.15 -13.18 -11.69
C GLU A 46 6.98 -13.29 -10.70
N SER A 47 7.01 -12.46 -9.65
CA SER A 47 5.91 -12.39 -8.67
C SER A 47 4.63 -11.81 -9.27
N ALA A 48 4.74 -10.84 -10.18
CA ALA A 48 3.61 -10.32 -10.93
C ALA A 48 3.02 -11.38 -11.88
N ALA A 49 3.87 -12.17 -12.53
CA ALA A 49 3.44 -13.30 -13.36
C ALA A 49 2.67 -14.34 -12.53
N ALA A 50 3.18 -14.69 -11.35
CA ALA A 50 2.52 -15.61 -10.43
C ALA A 50 1.16 -15.08 -9.91
N LEU A 51 1.04 -13.77 -9.71
CA LEU A 51 -0.23 -13.15 -9.32
C LEU A 51 -1.26 -13.15 -10.45
N THR A 52 -0.82 -12.81 -11.67
CA THR A 52 -1.70 -12.65 -12.84
C THR A 52 -1.99 -13.97 -13.57
N GLY A 53 -1.26 -15.04 -13.24
CA GLY A 53 -1.35 -16.35 -13.91
C GLY A 53 -0.76 -16.35 -15.32
N SER A 54 0.11 -15.38 -15.67
CA SER A 54 0.68 -15.27 -17.01
C SER A 54 2.09 -14.68 -17.00
N ALA A 55 3.01 -15.31 -17.72
CA ALA A 55 4.33 -14.75 -18.00
C ALA A 55 4.29 -13.64 -19.06
N ALA A 56 3.21 -13.54 -19.85
CA ALA A 56 2.98 -12.46 -20.81
C ALA A 56 2.34 -11.24 -20.07
N LEU A 57 3.17 -10.52 -19.32
CA LEU A 57 2.72 -9.41 -18.49
C LEU A 57 2.29 -8.20 -19.32
N ASP A 58 1.11 -7.66 -19.05
CA ASP A 58 0.70 -6.32 -19.44
C ASP A 58 0.43 -5.48 -18.19
N LEU A 59 1.24 -4.44 -17.99
CA LEU A 59 1.16 -3.52 -16.86
C LEU A 59 1.06 -2.07 -17.38
N SER A 60 0.46 -1.88 -18.55
CA SER A 60 0.45 -0.61 -19.26
C SER A 60 -0.62 0.36 -18.78
N LYS A 61 -1.80 -0.13 -18.38
CA LYS A 61 -2.88 0.71 -17.86
C LYS A 61 -2.84 0.77 -16.33
N ARG A 62 -2.60 1.96 -15.80
CA ARG A 62 -2.18 2.17 -14.41
C ARG A 62 -3.01 3.22 -13.71
N ALA A 63 -3.28 3.01 -12.42
CA ALA A 63 -3.90 4.02 -11.59
C ALA A 63 -3.26 4.04 -10.19
N VAL A 64 -3.11 5.24 -9.60
CA VAL A 64 -2.80 5.44 -8.19
C VAL A 64 -4.08 5.86 -7.48
N LEU A 65 -4.51 5.06 -6.52
CA LEU A 65 -5.67 5.33 -5.67
C LEU A 65 -5.19 6.10 -4.43
N VAL A 66 -5.57 7.38 -4.32
CA VAL A 66 -5.17 8.24 -3.19
C VAL A 66 -6.35 8.41 -2.25
N PHE A 67 -6.30 7.71 -1.11
CA PHE A 67 -7.38 7.66 -0.12
C PHE A 67 -7.30 8.85 0.83
N CYS A 68 -8.34 9.67 0.86
CA CYS A 68 -8.44 10.87 1.69
C CYS A 68 -9.40 10.62 2.85
N ALA A 69 -8.94 10.83 4.10
CA ALA A 69 -9.78 10.70 5.29
C ALA A 69 -9.26 11.56 6.45
N ASP A 70 -10.18 12.07 7.27
CA ASP A 70 -9.87 12.77 8.49
C ASP A 70 -9.73 11.82 9.68
N ASN A 71 -8.73 12.07 10.51
CA ASN A 71 -8.42 11.26 11.69
C ASN A 71 -8.66 12.07 12.98
N GLY A 72 -9.61 11.63 13.81
CA GLY A 72 -10.04 12.36 15.02
C GLY A 72 -8.93 12.58 16.03
N VAL A 73 -7.89 11.76 16.03
CA VAL A 73 -6.72 11.92 16.92
C VAL A 73 -5.97 13.24 16.73
N VAL A 74 -6.20 13.96 15.65
CA VAL A 74 -5.64 15.31 15.41
C VAL A 74 -6.01 16.27 16.55
N ALA A 75 -7.16 16.09 17.22
CA ALA A 75 -7.55 16.83 18.40
C ALA A 75 -6.52 16.79 19.55
N GLN A 76 -5.62 15.79 19.55
CA GLN A 76 -4.55 15.63 20.54
C GLN A 76 -3.27 16.44 20.21
N GLY A 77 -3.28 17.30 19.17
CA GLY A 77 -2.11 18.09 18.76
C GLY A 77 -0.95 17.26 18.25
N VAL A 78 -1.25 16.16 17.53
CA VAL A 78 -0.29 15.20 16.96
C VAL A 78 0.15 15.55 15.54
N SER A 79 -0.28 16.72 15.03
CA SER A 79 0.09 17.26 13.72
C SER A 79 0.40 18.75 13.81
N GLN A 80 1.19 19.27 12.88
CA GLN A 80 1.45 20.72 12.76
C GLN A 80 0.25 21.47 12.13
N THR A 81 -0.62 20.78 11.43
CA THR A 81 -1.77 21.32 10.72
C THR A 81 -3.06 20.68 11.22
N ASP A 82 -4.17 21.32 10.98
CA ASP A 82 -5.50 20.79 11.25
C ASP A 82 -6.07 19.97 10.07
N GLN A 83 -7.25 19.40 10.25
CA GLN A 83 -7.91 18.54 9.28
C GLN A 83 -8.32 19.26 7.98
N SER A 84 -8.39 20.60 7.95
CA SER A 84 -8.76 21.34 6.73
C SER A 84 -7.78 21.11 5.60
N VAL A 85 -6.51 20.78 5.93
CA VAL A 85 -5.48 20.47 4.95
C VAL A 85 -5.80 19.20 4.17
N THR A 86 -6.41 18.17 4.78
CA THR A 86 -6.86 16.95 4.08
C THR A 86 -7.76 17.30 2.91
N ARG A 87 -8.78 18.14 3.15
CA ARG A 87 -9.71 18.61 2.12
C ARG A 87 -9.01 19.44 1.05
N THR A 88 -8.17 20.40 1.46
CA THR A 88 -7.42 21.26 0.53
C THR A 88 -6.55 20.42 -0.42
N VAL A 89 -5.87 19.39 0.10
CA VAL A 89 -5.06 18.50 -0.76
C VAL A 89 -5.93 17.64 -1.65
N ALA A 90 -7.08 17.14 -1.17
CA ALA A 90 -8.03 16.40 -2.00
C ALA A 90 -8.56 17.23 -3.19
N GLU A 91 -8.86 18.52 -2.97
CA GLU A 91 -9.23 19.47 -4.02
C GLU A 91 -8.10 19.66 -5.03
N ASN A 92 -6.85 19.75 -4.57
CA ASN A 92 -5.68 19.88 -5.44
C ASN A 92 -5.34 18.57 -6.17
N LEU A 93 -5.62 17.40 -5.59
CA LEU A 93 -5.56 16.10 -6.29
C LEU A 93 -6.55 16.06 -7.44
N ALA A 94 -7.81 16.47 -7.21
CA ALA A 94 -8.83 16.57 -8.26
C ALA A 94 -8.41 17.56 -9.36
N ALA A 95 -7.82 18.69 -8.97
CA ALA A 95 -7.30 19.71 -9.90
C ALA A 95 -5.95 19.32 -10.55
N ARG A 96 -5.39 18.14 -10.25
CA ARG A 96 -4.11 17.63 -10.80
C ARG A 96 -2.89 18.51 -10.48
N ARG A 97 -2.83 19.09 -9.27
CA ARG A 97 -1.80 20.05 -8.87
C ARG A 97 -0.79 19.53 -7.86
N THR A 98 -1.07 18.38 -7.20
CA THR A 98 -0.21 17.82 -6.14
C THR A 98 1.04 17.15 -6.71
N SER A 99 1.96 16.77 -5.82
CA SER A 99 3.24 16.13 -6.16
C SER A 99 3.02 14.84 -6.93
N VAL A 100 2.14 13.94 -6.43
CA VAL A 100 1.85 12.69 -7.13
C VAL A 100 1.26 12.92 -8.51
N CYS A 101 0.46 13.98 -8.70
CA CYS A 101 -0.12 14.30 -10.01
C CYS A 101 0.97 14.64 -11.05
N GLN A 102 2.03 15.35 -10.64
CA GLN A 102 3.14 15.66 -11.55
C GLN A 102 3.98 14.42 -11.87
N MET A 103 4.28 13.61 -10.86
CA MET A 103 5.02 12.35 -11.04
C MET A 103 4.24 11.34 -11.89
N ALA A 104 2.93 11.24 -11.67
CA ALA A 104 2.04 10.33 -12.40
C ALA A 104 1.98 10.62 -13.90
N ARG A 105 2.11 11.89 -14.32
CA ARG A 105 2.24 12.25 -15.75
C ARG A 105 3.45 11.58 -16.40
N THR A 106 4.59 11.61 -15.71
CA THR A 106 5.83 10.97 -16.19
C THR A 106 5.70 9.46 -16.20
N ALA A 107 5.08 8.89 -15.16
CA ALA A 107 4.84 7.45 -15.02
C ALA A 107 3.65 6.93 -15.85
N ARG A 108 2.95 7.79 -16.59
CA ARG A 108 1.73 7.45 -17.35
C ARG A 108 0.71 6.70 -16.49
N CYS A 109 0.46 7.22 -15.28
CA CYS A 109 -0.42 6.65 -14.28
C CYS A 109 -1.59 7.62 -14.03
N GLU A 110 -2.81 7.11 -14.01
CA GLU A 110 -3.97 7.92 -13.64
C GLU A 110 -3.99 8.15 -12.12
N VAL A 111 -4.32 9.37 -11.68
CA VAL A 111 -4.51 9.67 -10.26
C VAL A 111 -6.00 9.65 -9.95
N VAL A 112 -6.41 8.80 -9.05
CA VAL A 112 -7.80 8.64 -8.61
C VAL A 112 -7.90 9.05 -7.13
N PRO A 113 -8.24 10.29 -6.81
CA PRO A 113 -8.48 10.70 -5.43
C PRO A 113 -9.80 10.10 -4.94
N VAL A 114 -9.81 9.55 -3.72
CA VAL A 114 -10.93 8.82 -3.11
C VAL A 114 -11.23 9.39 -1.75
N ASP A 115 -12.44 9.89 -1.53
CA ASP A 115 -12.93 10.30 -0.22
C ASP A 115 -13.45 9.07 0.54
N MET A 116 -12.71 8.66 1.57
CA MET A 116 -13.13 7.58 2.48
C MET A 116 -13.77 8.09 3.76
N GLY A 117 -13.56 9.38 4.08
CA GLY A 117 -14.09 9.95 5.31
C GLY A 117 -13.55 11.34 5.60
N MET A 118 -13.68 12.27 4.67
CA MET A 118 -13.40 13.69 4.94
C MET A 118 -14.63 14.38 5.52
N ALA A 119 -14.41 15.36 6.38
CA ALA A 119 -15.48 16.24 6.89
C ALA A 119 -15.98 17.20 5.79
N GLY A 120 -17.20 17.69 5.95
CA GLY A 120 -17.83 18.64 5.03
C GLY A 120 -18.44 17.98 3.78
N GLU A 121 -18.79 18.80 2.80
CA GLU A 121 -19.44 18.36 1.56
C GLU A 121 -18.49 17.57 0.65
N PRO A 122 -19.01 16.68 -0.21
CA PRO A 122 -18.20 15.99 -1.20
C PRO A 122 -17.39 16.96 -2.08
N VAL A 123 -16.16 16.60 -2.41
CA VAL A 123 -15.29 17.40 -3.28
C VAL A 123 -15.51 16.99 -4.74
N PRO A 124 -15.86 17.92 -5.65
CA PRO A 124 -15.98 17.61 -7.07
C PRO A 124 -14.68 17.04 -7.65
N GLY A 125 -14.78 15.96 -8.42
CA GLY A 125 -13.61 15.26 -9.00
C GLY A 125 -12.89 14.30 -8.05
N VAL A 126 -13.33 14.19 -6.79
CA VAL A 126 -12.90 13.15 -5.83
C VAL A 126 -13.96 12.06 -5.80
N ARG A 127 -13.54 10.78 -5.93
CA ARG A 127 -14.46 9.64 -5.89
C ARG A 127 -15.05 9.51 -4.48
N ASN A 128 -16.34 9.68 -4.35
CA ASN A 128 -17.02 9.55 -3.06
C ASN A 128 -17.19 8.07 -2.69
N CYS A 129 -16.43 7.63 -1.70
CA CYS A 129 -16.52 6.34 -1.02
C CYS A 129 -16.63 6.52 0.50
N ARG A 130 -17.12 7.68 0.94
CA ARG A 130 -17.19 8.06 2.35
C ARG A 130 -17.95 7.02 3.19
N VAL A 131 -17.32 6.63 4.33
CA VAL A 131 -17.93 5.78 5.35
C VAL A 131 -18.59 6.66 6.42
N ALA A 132 -17.84 7.67 6.91
CA ALA A 132 -18.32 8.68 7.83
C ALA A 132 -17.52 9.98 7.65
N SER A 133 -17.85 11.04 8.38
CA SER A 133 -17.15 12.33 8.35
C SER A 133 -15.92 12.32 9.27
N GLY A 134 -14.92 11.50 8.94
CA GLY A 134 -13.74 11.26 9.75
C GLY A 134 -13.96 10.22 10.86
N THR A 135 -12.84 9.77 11.47
CA THR A 135 -12.89 8.91 12.65
C THR A 135 -13.07 9.72 13.92
N THR A 136 -13.45 9.04 15.02
CA THR A 136 -13.40 9.64 16.36
C THR A 136 -11.96 9.66 16.89
N ASP A 137 -11.73 10.40 17.97
CA ASP A 137 -10.46 10.43 18.67
C ASP A 137 -10.27 9.12 19.46
N PHE A 138 -9.38 8.28 19.00
CA PHE A 138 -9.13 6.96 19.60
C PHE A 138 -8.57 7.04 21.04
N THR A 139 -8.18 8.21 21.53
CA THR A 139 -7.77 8.38 22.93
C THR A 139 -8.97 8.43 23.89
N GLN A 140 -10.20 8.51 23.35
CA GLN A 140 -11.47 8.58 24.12
C GLN A 140 -12.33 7.32 23.94
N GLY A 141 -12.03 6.46 22.96
CA GLY A 141 -12.77 5.27 22.59
C GLY A 141 -12.33 4.80 21.21
N PRO A 142 -12.97 3.81 20.59
CA PRO A 142 -12.54 3.29 19.29
C PRO A 142 -12.62 4.37 18.20
N ALA A 143 -11.65 4.36 17.27
CA ALA A 143 -11.59 5.30 16.13
C ALA A 143 -12.85 5.21 15.25
N MET A 144 -13.37 4.01 15.06
CA MET A 144 -14.58 3.74 14.27
C MET A 144 -15.27 2.46 14.79
N GLY A 145 -16.53 2.27 14.42
CA GLY A 145 -17.21 1.01 14.65
C GLY A 145 -16.61 -0.13 13.81
N ARG A 146 -16.65 -1.36 14.32
CA ARG A 146 -16.14 -2.54 13.59
C ARG A 146 -16.82 -2.71 12.21
N GLU A 147 -18.14 -2.44 12.14
CA GLU A 147 -18.89 -2.48 10.88
C GLU A 147 -18.40 -1.42 9.88
N GLN A 148 -18.00 -0.24 10.36
CA GLN A 148 -17.43 0.82 9.53
C GLN A 148 -16.04 0.42 8.98
N ALA A 149 -15.21 -0.26 9.79
CA ALA A 149 -13.95 -0.82 9.32
C ALA A 149 -14.16 -1.85 8.21
N VAL A 150 -15.12 -2.78 8.39
CA VAL A 150 -15.51 -3.75 7.35
C VAL A 150 -16.04 -3.04 6.09
N GLU A 151 -16.84 -1.99 6.25
CA GLU A 151 -17.35 -1.21 5.10
C GLU A 151 -16.22 -0.52 4.34
N ALA A 152 -15.27 0.09 5.04
CA ALA A 152 -14.11 0.73 4.42
C ALA A 152 -13.26 -0.28 3.62
N VAL A 153 -12.96 -1.44 4.20
CA VAL A 153 -12.27 -2.55 3.53
C VAL A 153 -13.05 -2.99 2.28
N ALA A 154 -14.36 -3.18 2.41
CA ALA A 154 -15.22 -3.59 1.29
C ALA A 154 -15.22 -2.57 0.13
N LYS A 155 -15.21 -1.27 0.45
CA LYS A 155 -15.11 -0.18 -0.54
C LYS A 155 -13.76 -0.21 -1.26
N GLY A 156 -12.66 -0.48 -0.56
CA GLY A 156 -11.35 -0.69 -1.16
C GLY A 156 -11.34 -1.85 -2.18
N ILE A 157 -11.90 -3.01 -1.81
CA ILE A 157 -12.05 -4.16 -2.71
C ILE A 157 -12.90 -3.80 -3.93
N ALA A 158 -14.03 -3.10 -3.73
CA ALA A 158 -14.92 -2.70 -4.81
C ALA A 158 -14.24 -1.75 -5.80
N LEU A 159 -13.41 -0.82 -5.31
CA LEU A 159 -12.63 0.08 -6.17
C LEU A 159 -11.63 -0.69 -7.05
N VAL A 160 -10.98 -1.73 -6.53
CA VAL A 160 -10.08 -2.56 -7.35
C VAL A 160 -10.85 -3.26 -8.47
N ARG A 161 -12.03 -3.80 -8.19
CA ARG A 161 -12.91 -4.41 -9.20
C ARG A 161 -13.33 -3.41 -10.27
N GLU A 162 -13.69 -2.19 -9.84
CA GLU A 162 -14.05 -1.10 -10.76
C GLU A 162 -12.87 -0.75 -11.68
N GLN A 163 -11.67 -0.58 -11.12
CA GLN A 163 -10.47 -0.26 -11.89
C GLN A 163 -10.10 -1.40 -12.86
N LYS A 164 -10.17 -2.64 -12.42
CA LYS A 164 -9.94 -3.81 -13.29
C LYS A 164 -10.96 -3.87 -14.43
N ALA A 165 -12.25 -3.63 -14.16
CA ALA A 165 -13.30 -3.58 -15.20
C ALA A 165 -13.07 -2.46 -16.22
N GLN A 166 -12.40 -1.37 -15.82
CA GLN A 166 -11.93 -0.32 -16.71
C GLN A 166 -10.63 -0.70 -17.45
N GLY A 167 -10.07 -1.88 -17.20
CA GLY A 167 -8.87 -2.40 -17.85
C GLY A 167 -7.56 -2.01 -17.15
N VAL A 168 -7.58 -1.50 -15.93
CA VAL A 168 -6.36 -1.23 -15.16
C VAL A 168 -5.67 -2.55 -14.81
N THR A 169 -4.38 -2.62 -15.10
CA THR A 169 -3.53 -3.81 -14.94
C THR A 169 -2.43 -3.64 -13.88
N LEU A 170 -2.25 -2.42 -13.37
CA LEU A 170 -1.33 -2.12 -12.26
C LEU A 170 -1.94 -1.01 -11.41
N LEU A 171 -2.06 -1.26 -10.11
CA LEU A 171 -2.47 -0.27 -9.14
C LEU A 171 -1.28 0.21 -8.30
N ALA A 172 -1.37 1.45 -7.85
CA ALA A 172 -0.52 2.02 -6.82
C ALA A 172 -1.41 2.55 -5.68
N THR A 173 -0.91 2.50 -4.47
CA THR A 173 -1.57 3.07 -3.29
C THR A 173 -1.01 4.44 -2.98
N GLY A 174 -1.87 5.32 -2.47
CA GLY A 174 -1.53 6.61 -1.91
C GLY A 174 -2.55 7.01 -0.85
N GLU A 175 -2.23 7.98 -0.05
CA GLU A 175 -3.10 8.45 1.01
C GLU A 175 -2.92 9.95 1.25
N MET A 176 -3.94 10.55 1.83
CA MET A 176 -3.93 11.91 2.38
C MET A 176 -4.88 11.98 3.57
N GLY A 177 -4.31 12.11 4.76
CA GLY A 177 -5.09 12.20 5.99
C GLY A 177 -4.27 12.80 7.11
N ILE A 178 -4.56 14.04 7.49
CA ILE A 178 -3.84 14.64 8.61
C ILE A 178 -4.06 13.77 9.85
N GLY A 179 -2.95 13.40 10.53
CA GLY A 179 -2.94 12.50 11.68
C GLY A 179 -2.76 11.01 11.36
N ASN A 180 -2.79 10.60 10.09
CA ASN A 180 -2.73 9.17 9.74
C ASN A 180 -1.37 8.49 10.02
N THR A 181 -0.27 9.22 10.14
CA THR A 181 0.99 8.66 10.67
C THR A 181 0.86 8.26 12.13
N THR A 182 -0.04 8.92 12.91
CA THR A 182 -0.32 8.55 14.30
C THR A 182 -1.15 7.28 14.37
N THR A 183 -2.23 7.18 13.59
CA THR A 183 -3.05 5.97 13.51
C THR A 183 -2.23 4.78 12.98
N SER A 184 -1.39 5.00 11.96
CA SER A 184 -0.49 3.96 11.42
C SER A 184 0.52 3.47 12.46
N SER A 185 1.14 4.39 13.24
CA SER A 185 2.07 4.01 14.31
C SER A 185 1.36 3.20 15.40
N ALA A 186 0.14 3.56 15.76
CA ALA A 186 -0.67 2.85 16.74
C ALA A 186 -1.01 1.42 16.27
N VAL A 187 -1.53 1.29 15.05
CA VAL A 187 -1.87 0.00 14.43
C VAL A 187 -0.62 -0.88 14.31
N ALA A 188 0.49 -0.33 13.80
CA ALA A 188 1.72 -1.09 13.62
C ALA A 188 2.33 -1.52 14.96
N ALA A 189 2.29 -0.68 16.00
CA ALA A 189 2.79 -1.02 17.34
C ALA A 189 2.06 -2.25 17.90
N VAL A 190 0.74 -2.30 17.77
CA VAL A 190 -0.07 -3.42 18.26
C VAL A 190 0.16 -4.68 17.42
N LEU A 191 0.04 -4.59 16.09
CA LEU A 191 0.15 -5.76 15.20
C LEU A 191 1.55 -6.40 15.21
N LEU A 192 2.60 -5.63 15.50
CA LEU A 192 3.98 -6.09 15.55
C LEU A 192 4.48 -6.32 16.98
N GLY A 193 3.68 -6.03 18.01
CA GLY A 193 4.09 -6.16 19.41
C GLY A 193 5.31 -5.32 19.75
N GLN A 194 5.44 -4.10 19.17
CA GLN A 194 6.59 -3.24 19.34
C GLN A 194 6.28 -2.04 20.26
N PRO A 195 7.26 -1.54 21.00
CA PRO A 195 7.10 -0.32 21.79
C PRO A 195 6.67 0.87 20.90
N VAL A 196 5.71 1.68 21.38
CA VAL A 196 5.16 2.82 20.64
C VAL A 196 6.25 3.81 20.23
N GLU A 197 7.24 4.04 21.09
CA GLU A 197 8.37 4.94 20.86
C GLU A 197 9.19 4.52 19.62
N ARG A 198 9.33 3.22 19.41
CA ARG A 198 10.06 2.67 18.27
C ARG A 198 9.27 2.79 16.96
N MET A 199 7.95 2.81 17.06
CA MET A 199 7.04 2.80 15.92
C MET A 199 6.61 4.21 15.50
N THR A 200 6.96 5.24 16.28
CA THR A 200 6.42 6.59 16.08
C THR A 200 7.48 7.55 15.57
N GLY A 201 7.23 8.12 14.40
CA GLY A 201 8.03 9.18 13.80
C GLY A 201 7.39 10.57 13.93
N ARG A 202 8.12 11.56 13.41
CA ARG A 202 7.71 12.98 13.43
C ARG A 202 6.63 13.32 12.39
N GLY A 203 6.31 12.37 11.51
CA GLY A 203 5.40 12.65 10.40
C GLY A 203 5.88 13.85 9.57
N ALA A 204 5.02 14.83 9.37
CA ALA A 204 5.34 16.07 8.64
C ALA A 204 6.24 17.06 9.41
N GLY A 205 7.07 16.59 10.34
CA GLY A 205 8.10 17.41 10.99
C GLY A 205 7.72 17.98 12.37
N LEU A 206 7.09 17.19 13.24
CA LEU A 206 6.80 17.59 14.63
C LEU A 206 8.06 17.96 15.41
N SER A 207 7.93 18.92 16.35
CA SER A 207 8.93 19.20 17.39
C SER A 207 9.10 18.03 18.36
N ASP A 208 10.06 18.09 19.28
CA ASP A 208 10.26 17.06 20.31
C ASP A 208 9.02 16.96 21.22
N GLU A 209 8.43 18.10 21.61
CA GLU A 209 7.21 18.12 22.40
C GLU A 209 6.01 17.57 21.62
N GLY A 210 5.94 17.85 20.32
CA GLY A 210 4.92 17.30 19.41
C GLY A 210 5.03 15.78 19.29
N LEU A 211 6.25 15.25 19.14
CA LEU A 211 6.52 13.83 19.13
C LEU A 211 6.13 13.16 20.46
N ALA A 212 6.49 13.77 21.59
CA ALA A 212 6.11 13.26 22.90
C ALA A 212 4.58 13.21 23.09
N ARG A 213 3.86 14.26 22.64
CA ARG A 213 2.38 14.26 22.64
C ARG A 213 1.81 13.13 21.77
N LYS A 214 2.39 12.91 20.58
CA LYS A 214 1.98 11.85 19.65
C LYS A 214 2.16 10.46 20.27
N ILE A 215 3.31 10.18 20.88
CA ILE A 215 3.60 8.93 21.60
C ILE A 215 2.59 8.73 22.74
N ASN A 216 2.38 9.75 23.57
CA ASN A 216 1.42 9.69 24.67
C ASN A 216 -0.03 9.44 24.18
N ALA A 217 -0.45 10.10 23.10
CA ALA A 217 -1.78 9.86 22.51
C ALA A 217 -1.94 8.40 22.06
N ILE A 218 -0.93 7.82 21.40
CA ILE A 218 -0.95 6.41 20.99
C ILE A 218 -1.04 5.48 22.19
N GLN A 219 -0.18 5.68 23.21
CA GLN A 219 -0.17 4.86 24.43
C GLN A 219 -1.54 4.89 25.13
N ARG A 220 -2.14 6.08 25.28
CA ARG A 220 -3.50 6.22 25.85
C ARG A 220 -4.54 5.51 25.01
N GLY A 221 -4.49 5.68 23.68
CA GLY A 221 -5.43 5.02 22.77
C GLY A 221 -5.38 3.50 22.89
N ILE A 222 -4.19 2.92 22.95
CA ILE A 222 -4.01 1.47 23.16
C ILE A 222 -4.56 1.07 24.53
N ALA A 223 -4.25 1.83 25.58
CA ALA A 223 -4.72 1.52 26.96
C ALA A 223 -6.24 1.60 27.09
N VAL A 224 -6.88 2.60 26.48
CA VAL A 224 -8.36 2.79 26.54
C VAL A 224 -9.08 1.71 25.74
N ASN A 225 -8.60 1.39 24.55
CA ASN A 225 -9.31 0.52 23.61
C ASN A 225 -8.94 -0.97 23.75
N GLN A 226 -7.80 -1.30 24.34
CA GLN A 226 -7.33 -2.68 24.51
C GLN A 226 -7.53 -3.52 23.22
N PRO A 227 -6.89 -3.13 22.10
CA PRO A 227 -7.06 -3.84 20.82
C PRO A 227 -6.47 -5.25 20.91
N ASP A 228 -7.16 -6.21 20.29
CA ASP A 228 -6.69 -7.58 20.15
C ASP A 228 -5.63 -7.65 19.02
N PRO A 229 -4.35 -7.94 19.33
CA PRO A 229 -3.28 -7.99 18.32
C PRO A 229 -3.45 -9.11 17.28
N ASP A 230 -4.27 -10.11 17.56
CA ASP A 230 -4.54 -11.22 16.66
C ASP A 230 -5.76 -10.95 15.75
N ASP A 231 -6.51 -9.89 16.00
CA ASP A 231 -7.64 -9.45 15.18
C ASP A 231 -7.37 -8.10 14.50
N ALA A 232 -6.89 -8.15 13.26
CA ALA A 232 -6.57 -6.93 12.52
C ALA A 232 -7.78 -6.01 12.26
N LEU A 233 -9.01 -6.52 12.21
CA LEU A 233 -10.22 -5.68 12.12
C LEU A 233 -10.49 -4.96 13.44
N ASP A 234 -10.26 -5.60 14.57
CA ASP A 234 -10.39 -4.97 15.88
C ASP A 234 -9.36 -3.84 16.04
N VAL A 235 -8.10 -4.11 15.66
CA VAL A 235 -7.03 -3.09 15.69
C VAL A 235 -7.37 -1.92 14.78
N LEU A 236 -7.83 -2.17 13.53
CA LEU A 236 -8.26 -1.12 12.61
C LEU A 236 -9.44 -0.31 13.15
N ALA A 237 -10.44 -0.96 13.70
CA ALA A 237 -11.61 -0.29 14.26
C ALA A 237 -11.25 0.61 15.46
N LYS A 238 -10.37 0.13 16.33
CA LYS A 238 -9.99 0.82 17.56
C LYS A 238 -8.98 1.94 17.37
N LEU A 239 -8.00 1.76 16.48
CA LEU A 239 -6.83 2.64 16.36
C LEU A 239 -6.59 3.18 14.94
N GLY A 240 -7.27 2.66 13.93
CA GLY A 240 -7.01 2.94 12.52
C GLY A 240 -7.64 4.23 12.00
N GLY A 241 -7.65 4.33 10.68
CA GLY A 241 -8.29 5.38 9.90
C GLY A 241 -9.07 4.79 8.73
N PHE A 242 -10.04 5.51 8.17
CA PHE A 242 -10.79 5.05 7.00
C PHE A 242 -9.90 4.92 5.76
N ASP A 243 -8.85 5.74 5.64
CA ASP A 243 -7.82 5.64 4.61
C ASP A 243 -7.05 4.31 4.72
N ILE A 244 -6.54 3.95 5.91
CA ILE A 244 -5.82 2.70 6.15
C ILE A 244 -6.73 1.49 5.90
N ALA A 245 -7.97 1.52 6.40
CA ALA A 245 -8.93 0.44 6.20
C ALA A 245 -9.31 0.27 4.72
N GLY A 246 -9.52 1.36 4.00
CA GLY A 246 -9.77 1.34 2.56
C GLY A 246 -8.57 0.81 1.77
N LEU A 247 -7.35 1.24 2.08
CA LEU A 247 -6.12 0.73 1.48
C LEU A 247 -5.89 -0.75 1.78
N CYS A 248 -6.23 -1.22 2.99
CA CYS A 248 -6.25 -2.66 3.32
C CYS A 248 -7.14 -3.41 2.31
N GLY A 249 -8.33 -2.86 2.02
CA GLY A 249 -9.23 -3.39 1.00
C GLY A 249 -8.63 -3.40 -0.41
N VAL A 250 -7.78 -2.44 -0.77
CA VAL A 250 -7.09 -2.42 -2.07
C VAL A 250 -6.13 -3.61 -2.21
N PHE A 251 -5.36 -3.93 -1.18
CA PHE A 251 -4.45 -5.09 -1.22
C PHE A 251 -5.21 -6.42 -1.28
N LEU A 252 -6.30 -6.55 -0.52
CA LEU A 252 -7.18 -7.71 -0.57
C LEU A 252 -7.85 -7.84 -1.95
N GLY A 253 -8.34 -6.73 -2.50
CA GLY A 253 -8.91 -6.67 -3.84
C GLY A 253 -7.91 -7.01 -4.93
N GLY A 254 -6.67 -6.52 -4.82
CA GLY A 254 -5.58 -6.89 -5.74
C GLY A 254 -5.31 -8.39 -5.78
N ALA A 255 -5.33 -9.04 -4.61
CA ALA A 255 -5.15 -10.49 -4.50
C ALA A 255 -6.34 -11.29 -5.05
N LEU A 256 -7.57 -10.81 -4.83
CA LEU A 256 -8.80 -11.42 -5.36
C LEU A 256 -8.86 -11.33 -6.88
N GLU A 257 -8.50 -10.15 -7.41
CA GLU A 257 -8.67 -9.83 -8.82
C GLU A 257 -7.42 -10.10 -9.67
N GLY A 258 -6.30 -10.53 -9.07
CA GLY A 258 -5.04 -10.74 -9.79
C GLY A 258 -4.43 -9.44 -10.32
N VAL A 259 -4.58 -8.32 -9.61
CA VAL A 259 -4.02 -7.02 -9.99
C VAL A 259 -2.85 -6.68 -9.07
N PRO A 260 -1.64 -6.48 -9.58
CA PRO A 260 -0.49 -6.04 -8.78
C PRO A 260 -0.76 -4.67 -8.15
N VAL A 261 -0.40 -4.52 -6.87
CA VAL A 261 -0.56 -3.27 -6.11
C VAL A 261 0.80 -2.80 -5.60
N LEU A 262 1.30 -1.71 -6.18
CA LEU A 262 2.49 -1.01 -5.68
C LEU A 262 2.16 -0.32 -4.36
N MET A 263 2.76 -0.80 -3.31
CA MET A 263 2.66 -0.27 -1.95
C MET A 263 3.54 0.98 -1.84
N ASP A 264 2.96 2.11 -1.47
CA ASP A 264 3.69 3.35 -1.19
C ASP A 264 4.56 3.21 0.09
N GLY A 265 4.59 4.20 0.95
CA GLY A 265 5.42 4.26 2.13
C GLY A 265 4.85 3.53 3.35
N PHE A 266 5.14 4.09 4.54
CA PHE A 266 4.81 3.51 5.83
C PHE A 266 3.31 3.26 6.03
N ILE A 267 2.45 4.25 5.73
CA ILE A 267 1.00 4.16 5.96
C ILE A 267 0.39 3.07 5.08
N SER A 268 0.73 3.05 3.78
CA SER A 268 0.32 1.98 2.86
C SER A 268 0.87 0.61 3.31
N GLY A 269 2.08 0.58 3.86
CA GLY A 269 2.67 -0.63 4.43
C GLY A 269 1.88 -1.19 5.61
N VAL A 270 1.39 -0.30 6.48
CA VAL A 270 0.52 -0.70 7.61
C VAL A 270 -0.82 -1.24 7.09
N ALA A 271 -1.39 -0.63 6.07
CA ALA A 271 -2.60 -1.13 5.42
C ALA A 271 -2.38 -2.52 4.78
N ALA A 272 -1.23 -2.72 4.12
CA ALA A 272 -0.84 -4.04 3.59
C ALA A 272 -0.63 -5.07 4.71
N LEU A 273 -0.03 -4.67 5.85
CA LEU A 273 0.11 -5.53 7.02
C LEU A 273 -1.26 -5.98 7.55
N CYS A 274 -2.22 -5.07 7.67
CA CYS A 274 -3.60 -5.42 8.04
C CYS A 274 -4.21 -6.41 7.04
N ALA A 275 -4.04 -6.20 5.74
CA ALA A 275 -4.56 -7.11 4.71
C ALA A 275 -3.96 -8.52 4.82
N VAL A 276 -2.65 -8.62 5.05
CA VAL A 276 -1.95 -9.91 5.19
C VAL A 276 -2.33 -10.60 6.52
N ARG A 277 -2.59 -9.84 7.59
CA ARG A 277 -3.10 -10.39 8.85
C ARG A 277 -4.53 -10.92 8.72
N LEU A 278 -5.38 -10.25 7.94
CA LEU A 278 -6.74 -10.72 7.63
C LEU A 278 -6.74 -11.94 6.71
N CYS A 279 -5.86 -11.96 5.72
CA CYS A 279 -5.71 -13.04 4.77
C CYS A 279 -4.26 -13.15 4.29
N PRO A 280 -3.46 -14.11 4.81
CA PRO A 280 -2.04 -14.25 4.43
C PRO A 280 -1.80 -14.36 2.92
N ALA A 281 -2.72 -14.96 2.17
CA ALA A 281 -2.64 -15.07 0.72
C ALA A 281 -2.69 -13.72 -0.01
N ALA A 282 -3.11 -12.63 0.66
CA ALA A 282 -3.10 -11.28 0.10
C ALA A 282 -1.67 -10.78 -0.16
N ALA A 283 -0.66 -11.32 0.51
CA ALA A 283 0.75 -10.98 0.31
C ALA A 283 1.22 -11.08 -1.15
N LYS A 284 0.55 -11.93 -1.97
CA LYS A 284 0.87 -12.09 -3.40
C LYS A 284 0.63 -10.82 -4.22
N ALA A 285 -0.28 -9.94 -3.79
CA ALA A 285 -0.61 -8.70 -4.49
C ALA A 285 0.21 -7.49 -3.98
N VAL A 286 0.97 -7.63 -2.89
CA VAL A 286 1.75 -6.54 -2.29
C VAL A 286 3.12 -6.45 -2.93
N PHE A 287 3.42 -5.31 -3.57
CA PHE A 287 4.70 -5.01 -4.19
C PHE A 287 5.29 -3.74 -3.57
N ALA A 288 6.37 -3.88 -2.81
CA ALA A 288 6.99 -2.77 -2.11
C ALA A 288 7.74 -1.84 -3.09
N SER A 289 7.37 -0.57 -3.11
CA SER A 289 8.01 0.43 -3.96
C SER A 289 9.27 1.00 -3.31
N HIS A 290 9.16 1.52 -2.09
CA HIS A 290 10.26 2.17 -1.40
C HIS A 290 10.24 1.92 0.10
N CYS A 291 11.39 2.12 0.75
CA CYS A 291 11.49 2.23 2.19
C CYS A 291 11.31 3.69 2.58
N SER A 292 10.20 4.02 3.25
CA SER A 292 9.98 5.35 3.80
C SER A 292 11.00 5.67 4.90
N SER A 293 11.28 6.97 5.13
CA SER A 293 12.13 7.42 6.24
C SER A 293 11.45 7.35 7.61
N GLU A 294 10.16 6.99 7.69
CA GLU A 294 9.49 6.75 8.97
C GLU A 294 10.14 5.59 9.74
N PRO A 295 10.34 5.70 11.07
CA PRO A 295 11.11 4.72 11.86
C PRO A 295 10.61 3.28 11.72
N ALA A 296 9.30 3.09 11.67
CA ALA A 296 8.69 1.76 11.58
C ALA A 296 8.65 1.18 10.17
N ALA A 297 8.98 1.93 9.13
CA ALA A 297 8.82 1.49 7.74
C ALA A 297 9.58 0.18 7.45
N ARG A 298 10.83 0.07 7.93
CA ARG A 298 11.64 -1.14 7.75
C ARG A 298 11.04 -2.34 8.47
N LEU A 299 10.56 -2.17 9.70
CA LEU A 299 9.92 -3.25 10.47
C LEU A 299 8.65 -3.77 9.80
N VAL A 300 7.86 -2.88 9.20
CA VAL A 300 6.67 -3.25 8.43
C VAL A 300 7.05 -4.03 7.17
N LEU A 301 8.08 -3.60 6.43
CA LEU A 301 8.59 -4.31 5.26
C LEU A 301 9.10 -5.72 5.61
N GLU A 302 9.86 -5.83 6.71
CA GLU A 302 10.37 -7.10 7.24
C GLU A 302 9.21 -8.04 7.63
N ALA A 303 8.20 -7.53 8.33
CA ALA A 303 7.02 -8.30 8.72
C ALA A 303 6.19 -8.78 7.50
N LEU A 304 6.19 -8.02 6.41
CA LEU A 304 5.57 -8.38 5.15
C LEU A 304 6.45 -9.32 4.30
N GLY A 305 7.71 -9.54 4.67
CA GLY A 305 8.68 -10.28 3.85
C GLY A 305 8.95 -9.60 2.50
N LYS A 306 8.94 -8.26 2.45
CA LYS A 306 9.10 -7.48 1.22
C LYS A 306 10.38 -6.65 1.23
N ALA A 307 11.09 -6.67 0.08
CA ALA A 307 12.23 -5.80 -0.17
C ALA A 307 11.78 -4.60 -1.03
N PRO A 308 12.14 -3.36 -0.65
CA PRO A 308 11.79 -2.18 -1.43
C PRO A 308 12.73 -2.05 -2.64
N LEU A 309 12.20 -1.52 -3.76
CA LEU A 309 13.00 -1.21 -4.95
C LEU A 309 13.80 0.10 -4.78
N ILE A 310 13.32 1.03 -3.96
CA ILE A 310 13.90 2.36 -3.79
C ILE A 310 14.20 2.60 -2.31
N THR A 311 15.43 3.09 -2.04
CA THR A 311 15.83 3.61 -0.72
C THR A 311 16.41 5.00 -0.91
N ALA A 312 15.55 6.02 -0.91
CA ALA A 312 15.91 7.40 -1.24
C ALA A 312 15.40 8.42 -0.20
N GLY A 313 15.04 7.95 1.02
CA GLY A 313 14.57 8.82 2.09
C GLY A 313 13.21 9.48 1.83
N LEU A 314 12.38 8.89 0.96
CA LEU A 314 11.05 9.43 0.63
C LEU A 314 10.12 9.36 1.84
N HIS A 315 9.32 10.42 2.05
CA HIS A 315 8.33 10.51 3.13
C HIS A 315 7.22 11.53 2.85
N LEU A 316 6.90 11.75 1.57
CA LEU A 316 5.90 12.74 1.19
C LEU A 316 4.47 12.21 1.36
N GLY A 317 4.22 10.93 1.03
CA GLY A 317 2.87 10.37 0.93
C GLY A 317 2.27 10.55 -0.47
N GLU A 318 0.95 10.64 -0.56
CA GLU A 318 0.15 10.79 -1.79
C GLU A 318 0.30 9.63 -2.80
N GLY A 319 1.12 8.61 -2.52
CA GLY A 319 1.48 7.55 -3.47
C GLY A 319 2.73 7.87 -4.30
N THR A 320 3.50 8.89 -3.90
CA THR A 320 4.67 9.36 -4.67
C THR A 320 5.75 8.30 -4.81
N GLY A 321 6.01 7.51 -3.77
CA GLY A 321 7.00 6.43 -3.83
C GLY A 321 6.54 5.27 -4.70
N ALA A 322 5.25 4.92 -4.64
CA ALA A 322 4.67 3.89 -5.51
C ALA A 322 4.76 4.31 -6.98
N VAL A 323 4.39 5.55 -7.31
CA VAL A 323 4.50 6.09 -8.66
C VAL A 323 5.95 6.19 -9.13
N ALA A 324 6.90 6.52 -8.24
CA ALA A 324 8.33 6.57 -8.56
C ALA A 324 8.90 5.19 -8.96
N ALA A 325 8.33 4.09 -8.47
CA ALA A 325 8.76 2.74 -8.84
C ALA A 325 8.26 2.28 -10.22
N ILE A 326 7.22 2.90 -10.77
CA ILE A 326 6.63 2.49 -12.07
C ILE A 326 7.67 2.53 -13.22
N PRO A 327 8.49 3.57 -13.38
CA PRO A 327 9.52 3.58 -14.43
C PRO A 327 10.56 2.45 -14.30
N LEU A 328 10.85 1.97 -13.08
CA LEU A 328 11.74 0.82 -12.88
C LEU A 328 11.09 -0.46 -13.42
N TRP A 329 9.78 -0.64 -13.20
CA TRP A 329 9.03 -1.75 -13.78
C TRP A 329 8.99 -1.65 -15.32
N ASP A 330 8.86 -0.44 -15.89
CA ASP A 330 8.90 -0.22 -17.33
C ASP A 330 10.25 -0.62 -17.92
N MET A 331 11.35 -0.25 -17.27
CA MET A 331 12.69 -0.65 -17.70
C MET A 331 12.88 -2.17 -17.64
N ALA A 332 12.43 -2.82 -16.57
CA ALA A 332 12.45 -4.26 -16.45
C ALA A 332 11.63 -4.95 -17.55
N LEU A 333 10.40 -4.48 -17.79
CA LEU A 333 9.53 -5.00 -18.84
C LEU A 333 10.10 -4.77 -20.24
N ALA A 334 10.78 -3.67 -20.47
CA ALA A 334 11.44 -3.40 -21.75
C ALA A 334 12.55 -4.43 -22.03
N VAL A 335 13.37 -4.75 -21.02
CA VAL A 335 14.39 -5.83 -21.14
C VAL A 335 13.70 -7.19 -21.31
N TYR A 336 12.71 -7.51 -20.47
CA TYR A 336 11.97 -8.76 -20.49
C TYR A 336 11.37 -9.05 -21.87
N ARG A 337 10.83 -8.04 -22.55
CA ARG A 337 10.13 -8.21 -23.83
C ARG A 337 11.01 -8.12 -25.06
N ASN A 338 12.12 -7.32 -25.00
CA ASN A 338 12.81 -6.90 -26.20
C ASN A 338 14.31 -7.27 -26.23
N CYS A 339 14.88 -7.77 -25.12
CA CYS A 339 16.27 -8.22 -25.13
C CYS A 339 16.36 -9.52 -25.95
N TYR A 340 17.41 -9.65 -26.74
CA TYR A 340 17.67 -10.87 -27.52
C TYR A 340 18.02 -12.05 -26.58
N SER A 341 17.65 -13.27 -27.03
CA SER A 341 17.97 -14.49 -26.29
C SER A 341 19.39 -14.99 -26.60
N PHE A 342 19.90 -15.90 -25.79
CA PHE A 342 21.14 -16.62 -26.12
C PHE A 342 21.03 -17.34 -27.46
N ALA A 343 19.88 -17.90 -27.82
CA ALA A 343 19.64 -18.56 -29.07
C ALA A 343 19.73 -17.58 -30.27
N ASP A 344 19.10 -16.39 -30.15
CA ASP A 344 19.16 -15.35 -31.20
C ASP A 344 20.59 -14.86 -31.44
N GLY A 345 21.41 -14.80 -30.37
CA GLY A 345 22.82 -14.41 -30.45
C GLY A 345 23.79 -15.51 -30.84
N GLY A 346 23.31 -16.76 -31.00
CA GLY A 346 24.18 -17.92 -31.21
C GLY A 346 25.12 -18.19 -30.02
N LEU A 347 24.71 -17.79 -28.82
CA LEU A 347 25.51 -17.88 -27.59
C LEU A 347 25.08 -19.10 -26.78
N THR A 348 26.04 -19.70 -26.04
CA THR A 348 25.72 -20.75 -25.07
C THR A 348 25.08 -20.12 -23.82
N PRO A 349 23.91 -20.59 -23.36
CA PRO A 349 23.32 -20.12 -22.12
C PRO A 349 24.23 -20.31 -20.91
N TYR A 350 24.18 -19.36 -19.98
CA TYR A 350 24.90 -19.52 -18.72
C TYR A 350 24.25 -20.61 -17.87
N THR A 351 25.08 -21.42 -17.22
CA THR A 351 24.67 -22.36 -16.19
C THR A 351 25.09 -21.84 -14.82
N PRO A 352 24.26 -21.97 -13.77
CA PRO A 352 24.67 -21.61 -12.42
C PRO A 352 25.95 -22.36 -12.02
N GLN A 353 27.01 -21.65 -11.69
CA GLN A 353 28.32 -22.20 -11.30
C GLN A 353 28.40 -22.31 -9.77
N GLY A 354 27.55 -23.09 -9.14
CA GLY A 354 27.63 -23.48 -7.73
C GLY A 354 27.64 -22.34 -6.70
N GLY A 355 26.77 -22.37 -5.73
CA GLY A 355 26.65 -21.42 -4.64
C GLY A 355 25.25 -20.82 -4.58
N ALA A 356 24.55 -21.07 -3.48
CA ALA A 356 23.25 -20.46 -3.22
C ALA A 356 23.35 -18.94 -3.25
N GLY A 357 22.62 -18.31 -4.15
CA GLY A 357 22.09 -16.97 -4.07
C GLY A 357 23.07 -15.82 -4.08
N CYS A 358 23.09 -15.10 -5.18
CA CYS A 358 23.18 -13.63 -5.09
C CYS A 358 21.80 -13.05 -4.88
#